data_57ac1a65dc7ee4c741718849d6c67434
#
_entry.id   57ac1a65dc7ee4c741718849d6c67434
#
_cell.length_a   1.000
_cell.length_b   1.000
_cell.length_c   1.000
_cell.angle_alpha   90.00
_cell.angle_beta   90.00
_cell.angle_gamma   90.00
#
_symmetry.space_group_name_H-M   'P 1'
#
loop_
_entity.id
_entity.type
_entity.pdbx_description
1 polymer ?
#
loop_
_entity_poly.entity_id
_entity_poly.type
_entity_poly.pdbx_seq_one_letter_code
_entity_poly.pdbx_strand_id
1 'polypeptide(L)'
;MKIVVGSDHAGFPMKAEVLAFLKESGHDVLDVGSFDPAPVDFPDIARKVASAITTGQVERGLMVCGTGVGASIGANKMKGIRAAVCHDVHSAHQCVEHDDVNVMCIGAQIVGPWLAKDLITAYLGATFSTAEEFRRRVAKLAIMDGER
;
A
#
# COMPACT_ATOMS: atom_id res chain seq x y z
N MET A 1 13.03 -1.05 6.43
CA MET A 1 12.79 -0.22 5.21
C MET A 1 12.05 1.04 5.57
N LYS A 2 11.99 2.02 4.66
CA LYS A 2 11.16 3.21 4.79
C LYS A 2 9.80 2.98 4.15
N ILE A 3 8.72 3.32 4.88
CA ILE A 3 7.34 3.01 4.46
C ILE A 3 6.48 4.24 4.65
N VAL A 4 5.65 4.58 3.67
CA VAL A 4 4.60 5.58 3.82
C VAL A 4 3.29 4.94 4.23
N VAL A 5 2.59 5.54 5.17
CA VAL A 5 1.24 5.14 5.59
C VAL A 5 0.28 6.30 5.39
N GLY A 6 -0.83 6.04 4.70
CA GLY A 6 -1.96 6.95 4.57
C GLY A 6 -3.26 6.28 4.97
N SER A 7 -4.21 7.04 5.48
CA SER A 7 -5.58 6.57 5.70
C SER A 7 -6.58 7.66 5.37
N ASP A 8 -7.77 7.27 4.92
CA ASP A 8 -8.93 8.14 4.99
C ASP A 8 -9.61 8.04 6.38
N HIS A 9 -10.72 8.74 6.56
CA HIS A 9 -11.47 8.71 7.82
C HIS A 9 -12.04 7.31 8.15
N ALA A 10 -12.36 6.49 7.14
CA ALA A 10 -12.86 5.13 7.35
C ALA A 10 -11.74 4.15 7.78
N GLY A 11 -10.52 4.38 7.35
CA GLY A 11 -9.34 3.62 7.78
C GLY A 11 -8.69 4.14 9.06
N PHE A 12 -8.98 5.37 9.44
CA PHE A 12 -8.35 6.04 10.58
C PHE A 12 -8.41 5.25 11.91
N PRO A 13 -9.53 4.57 12.27
CA PRO A 13 -9.57 3.79 13.50
C PRO A 13 -8.52 2.68 13.62
N MET A 14 -8.07 2.09 12.50
CA MET A 14 -7.04 1.06 12.49
C MET A 14 -5.61 1.63 12.37
N LYS A 15 -5.46 2.86 11.92
CA LYS A 15 -4.17 3.45 11.56
C LYS A 15 -3.18 3.45 12.74
N ALA A 16 -3.63 3.77 13.95
CA ALA A 16 -2.74 3.83 15.11
C ALA A 16 -2.06 2.48 15.38
N GLU A 17 -2.80 1.37 15.28
CA GLU A 17 -2.24 0.02 15.44
C GLU A 17 -1.28 -0.35 14.31
N VAL A 18 -1.59 0.04 13.07
CA VAL A 18 -0.69 -0.17 11.92
C VAL A 18 0.63 0.58 12.12
N LEU A 19 0.57 1.85 12.54
CA LEU A 19 1.77 2.65 12.81
C LEU A 19 2.61 2.08 13.95
N ALA A 20 1.98 1.66 15.04
CA ALA A 20 2.66 1.03 16.18
C ALA A 20 3.36 -0.25 15.75
N PHE A 21 2.65 -1.14 15.07
CA PHE A 21 3.20 -2.41 14.57
C PHE A 21 4.40 -2.23 13.65
N LEU A 22 4.33 -1.29 12.70
CA LEU A 22 5.45 -1.01 11.79
C LEU A 22 6.69 -0.51 12.54
N LYS A 23 6.53 0.38 13.52
CA LYS A 23 7.63 0.90 14.34
C LYS A 23 8.24 -0.19 15.21
N GLU A 24 7.42 -1.01 15.85
CA GLU A 24 7.86 -2.17 16.66
C GLU A 24 8.61 -3.19 15.81
N SER A 25 8.23 -3.33 14.55
CA SER A 25 8.90 -4.20 13.56
C SER A 25 10.20 -3.58 12.97
N GLY A 26 10.62 -2.40 13.46
CA GLY A 26 11.88 -1.76 13.06
C GLY A 26 11.81 -0.99 11.73
N HIS A 27 10.62 -0.63 11.26
CA HIS A 27 10.46 0.18 10.05
C HIS A 27 10.48 1.69 10.36
N ASP A 28 11.03 2.48 9.43
CA ASP A 28 10.94 3.94 9.43
C ASP A 28 9.65 4.36 8.72
N VAL A 29 8.75 5.05 9.43
CA VAL A 29 7.39 5.30 8.96
C VAL A 29 7.14 6.78 8.70
N LEU A 30 6.76 7.10 7.47
CA LEU A 30 6.24 8.39 7.07
C LEU A 30 4.70 8.35 7.09
N ASP A 31 4.08 9.02 8.05
CA ASP A 31 2.64 9.18 8.12
C ASP A 31 2.20 10.43 7.34
N VAL A 32 1.38 10.26 6.31
CA VAL A 32 0.89 11.34 5.44
C VAL A 32 -0.59 11.70 5.67
N GLY A 33 -1.19 11.20 6.73
CA GLY A 33 -2.57 11.48 7.15
C GLY A 33 -3.53 10.33 6.75
N SER A 34 -4.84 10.45 7.07
CA SER A 34 -5.45 11.49 7.89
C SER A 34 -4.92 11.52 9.34
N PHE A 35 -4.95 12.68 9.98
CA PHE A 35 -4.44 12.85 11.36
C PHE A 35 -5.56 12.95 12.40
N ASP A 36 -6.81 12.97 11.95
CA ASP A 36 -8.02 12.98 12.74
C ASP A 36 -9.14 12.19 12.02
N PRO A 37 -10.29 11.94 12.69
CA PRO A 37 -11.39 11.19 12.09
C PRO A 37 -12.29 12.01 11.16
N ALA A 38 -11.96 13.28 10.88
CA ALA A 38 -12.77 14.11 10.00
C ALA A 38 -12.80 13.54 8.57
N PRO A 39 -13.92 13.65 7.84
CA PRO A 39 -14.03 13.19 6.47
C PRO A 39 -12.97 13.83 5.57
N VAL A 40 -12.27 12.98 4.82
CA VAL A 40 -11.30 13.37 3.79
C VAL A 40 -11.52 12.55 2.53
N ASP A 41 -11.16 13.10 1.40
CA ASP A 41 -11.24 12.42 0.12
C ASP A 41 -10.03 11.46 -0.05
N PHE A 42 -10.30 10.18 -0.17
CA PHE A 42 -9.24 9.16 -0.31
C PHE A 42 -8.28 9.41 -1.49
N PRO A 43 -8.71 10.00 -2.64
CA PRO A 43 -7.78 10.31 -3.73
C PRO A 43 -6.66 11.28 -3.33
N ASP A 44 -6.92 12.22 -2.42
CA ASP A 44 -5.91 13.15 -1.92
C ASP A 44 -4.86 12.44 -1.05
N ILE A 45 -5.31 11.47 -0.24
CA ILE A 45 -4.40 10.61 0.53
C ILE A 45 -3.59 9.72 -0.42
N ALA A 46 -4.24 9.11 -1.41
CA ALA A 46 -3.57 8.29 -2.42
C ALA A 46 -2.46 9.07 -3.14
N ARG A 47 -2.70 10.34 -3.48
CA ARG A 47 -1.71 11.23 -4.10
C ARG A 47 -0.49 11.45 -3.20
N LYS A 48 -0.70 11.67 -1.90
CA LYS A 48 0.39 11.85 -0.93
C LYS A 48 1.25 10.59 -0.80
N VAL A 49 0.60 9.41 -0.69
CA VAL A 49 1.29 8.11 -0.64
C VAL A 49 2.09 7.88 -1.91
N ALA A 50 1.46 8.06 -3.07
CA ALA A 50 2.11 7.90 -4.37
C ALA A 50 3.32 8.82 -4.54
N SER A 51 3.17 10.10 -4.15
CA SER A 51 4.26 11.08 -4.22
C SER A 51 5.48 10.66 -3.40
N ALA A 52 5.28 10.15 -2.18
CA ALA A 52 6.38 9.70 -1.33
C ALA A 52 7.18 8.56 -1.98
N ILE A 53 6.50 7.67 -2.71
CA ILE A 53 7.14 6.54 -3.42
C ILE A 53 7.84 7.03 -4.69
N THR A 54 7.14 7.78 -5.54
CA THR A 54 7.65 8.18 -6.86
C THR A 54 8.79 9.21 -6.78
N THR A 55 8.90 9.94 -5.68
CA THR A 55 10.05 10.82 -5.39
C THR A 55 11.22 10.11 -4.69
N GLY A 56 11.08 8.82 -4.40
CA GLY A 56 12.14 8.02 -3.77
C GLY A 56 12.33 8.28 -2.27
N GLN A 57 11.37 8.94 -1.60
CA GLN A 57 11.44 9.16 -0.16
C GLN A 57 11.29 7.85 0.63
N VAL A 58 10.46 6.94 0.12
CA VAL A 58 10.15 5.65 0.73
C VAL A 58 10.13 4.54 -0.32
N GLU A 59 10.25 3.30 0.13
CA GLU A 59 10.30 2.14 -0.74
C GLU A 59 8.91 1.57 -1.05
N ARG A 60 8.02 1.54 -0.06
CA ARG A 60 6.66 0.97 -0.17
C ARG A 60 5.64 1.81 0.59
N GLY A 61 4.39 1.63 0.25
CA GLY A 61 3.25 2.29 0.88
C GLY A 61 2.19 1.33 1.39
N LEU A 62 1.48 1.81 2.41
CA LEU A 62 0.26 1.20 2.93
C LEU A 62 -0.85 2.25 2.92
N MET A 63 -2.03 1.87 2.45
CA MET A 63 -3.24 2.67 2.57
C MET A 63 -4.31 1.91 3.36
N VAL A 64 -4.77 2.50 4.44
CA VAL A 64 -5.87 1.98 5.25
C VAL A 64 -7.13 2.79 4.97
N CYS A 65 -8.13 2.14 4.41
CA CYS A 65 -9.40 2.73 3.98
C CYS A 65 -10.56 1.92 4.58
N GLY A 66 -11.80 2.20 4.23
CA GLY A 66 -12.95 1.39 4.64
C GLY A 66 -12.88 -0.03 4.07
N THR A 67 -12.74 -0.15 2.75
CA THR A 67 -12.63 -1.44 2.04
C THR A 67 -11.28 -1.63 1.34
N GLY A 68 -10.48 -0.57 1.22
CA GLY A 68 -9.26 -0.56 0.42
C GLY A 68 -9.49 -0.36 -1.08
N VAL A 69 -10.71 -0.52 -1.57
CA VAL A 69 -11.02 -0.49 -3.02
C VAL A 69 -10.76 0.90 -3.61
N GLY A 70 -11.38 1.94 -3.05
CA GLY A 70 -11.17 3.32 -3.52
C GLY A 70 -9.71 3.76 -3.42
N ALA A 71 -9.04 3.40 -2.32
CA ALA A 71 -7.62 3.65 -2.11
C ALA A 71 -6.76 3.05 -3.23
N SER A 72 -7.02 1.77 -3.57
CA SER A 72 -6.31 1.08 -4.67
C SER A 72 -6.56 1.73 -6.02
N ILE A 73 -7.83 2.05 -6.33
CA ILE A 73 -8.17 2.74 -7.59
C ILE A 73 -7.44 4.09 -7.68
N GLY A 74 -7.51 4.89 -6.60
CA GLY A 74 -6.88 6.21 -6.56
C GLY A 74 -5.37 6.14 -6.70
N ALA A 75 -4.71 5.23 -5.98
CA ALA A 75 -3.27 5.04 -6.06
C ALA A 75 -2.82 4.61 -7.47
N ASN A 76 -3.55 3.68 -8.11
CA ASN A 76 -3.25 3.21 -9.47
C ASN A 76 -3.48 4.28 -10.56
N LYS A 77 -4.09 5.44 -10.25
CA LYS A 77 -4.14 6.57 -11.19
C LYS A 77 -2.83 7.35 -11.24
N MET A 78 -1.92 7.10 -10.32
CA MET A 78 -0.61 7.77 -10.27
C MET A 78 0.43 6.93 -11.01
N LYS A 79 1.16 7.58 -11.92
CA LYS A 79 2.20 6.92 -12.72
C LYS A 79 3.28 6.31 -11.82
N GLY A 80 3.70 5.08 -12.12
CA GLY A 80 4.69 4.34 -11.32
C GLY A 80 4.13 3.64 -10.09
N ILE A 81 2.83 3.74 -9.82
CA ILE A 81 2.18 3.04 -8.71
C ILE A 81 1.48 1.78 -9.20
N ARG A 82 1.77 0.69 -8.49
CA ARG A 82 1.07 -0.60 -8.58
C ARG A 82 0.47 -0.88 -7.21
N ALA A 83 -0.81 -0.59 -7.07
CA ALA A 83 -1.55 -0.76 -5.83
C ALA A 83 -2.48 -1.97 -5.92
N ALA A 84 -2.53 -2.75 -4.84
CA ALA A 84 -3.41 -3.91 -4.71
C ALA A 84 -4.18 -3.89 -3.40
N VAL A 85 -5.45 -4.31 -3.44
CA VAL A 85 -6.22 -4.64 -2.23
C VAL A 85 -5.86 -6.06 -1.82
N CYS A 86 -5.36 -6.25 -0.59
CA CYS A 86 -5.02 -7.56 -0.06
C CYS A 86 -5.69 -7.79 1.29
N HIS A 87 -6.53 -8.81 1.37
CA HIS A 87 -7.24 -9.22 2.60
C HIS A 87 -6.95 -10.68 2.99
N ASP A 88 -5.99 -11.32 2.33
CA ASP A 88 -5.43 -12.61 2.68
C ASP A 88 -3.90 -12.59 2.55
N VAL A 89 -3.24 -13.45 3.32
CA VAL A 89 -1.77 -13.49 3.43
C VAL A 89 -1.11 -13.92 2.12
N HIS A 90 -1.76 -14.81 1.35
CA HIS A 90 -1.21 -15.28 0.08
C HIS A 90 -1.16 -14.13 -0.94
N SER A 91 -2.26 -13.41 -1.15
CA SER A 91 -2.30 -12.24 -2.03
C SER A 91 -1.34 -11.14 -1.58
N ALA A 92 -1.23 -10.90 -0.26
CA ALA A 92 -0.33 -9.90 0.30
C ALA A 92 1.16 -10.19 0.02
N HIS A 93 1.55 -11.46 0.01
CA HIS A 93 2.90 -11.88 -0.38
C HIS A 93 3.08 -11.84 -1.91
N GLN A 94 2.17 -12.51 -2.63
CA GLN A 94 2.29 -12.73 -4.07
C GLN A 94 2.20 -11.43 -4.89
N CYS A 95 1.44 -10.44 -4.43
CA CYS A 95 1.33 -9.16 -5.13
C CYS A 95 2.69 -8.45 -5.29
N VAL A 96 3.61 -8.64 -4.34
CA VAL A 96 4.99 -8.16 -4.47
C VAL A 96 5.81 -9.12 -5.31
N GLU A 97 5.76 -10.41 -5.00
CA GLU A 97 6.60 -11.42 -5.65
C GLU A 97 6.37 -11.49 -7.16
N HIS A 98 5.13 -11.38 -7.62
CA HIS A 98 4.78 -11.51 -9.03
C HIS A 98 4.59 -10.18 -9.76
N ASP A 99 4.02 -9.17 -9.09
CA ASP A 99 3.55 -7.94 -9.74
C ASP A 99 4.29 -6.68 -9.26
N ASP A 100 5.28 -6.85 -8.37
CA ASP A 100 6.08 -5.75 -7.83
C ASP A 100 5.20 -4.62 -7.26
N VAL A 101 4.15 -5.00 -6.54
CA VAL A 101 3.23 -4.03 -5.90
C VAL A 101 3.99 -3.17 -4.91
N ASN A 102 3.84 -1.86 -5.04
CA ASN A 102 4.50 -0.89 -4.17
C ASN A 102 3.53 -0.14 -3.23
N VAL A 103 2.21 -0.37 -3.36
CA VAL A 103 1.20 0.11 -2.40
C VAL A 103 0.21 -1.01 -2.08
N MET A 104 0.17 -1.47 -0.83
CA MET A 104 -0.87 -2.37 -0.37
C MET A 104 -2.01 -1.57 0.28
N CYS A 105 -3.24 -1.89 -0.09
CA CYS A 105 -4.46 -1.27 0.43
C CYS A 105 -5.23 -2.28 1.27
N ILE A 106 -5.63 -1.90 2.48
CA ILE A 106 -6.40 -2.72 3.41
C ILE A 106 -7.69 -2.01 3.82
N GLY A 107 -8.75 -2.78 4.02
CA GLY A 107 -10.03 -2.30 4.51
C GLY A 107 -10.20 -2.50 6.01
N ALA A 108 -10.24 -1.43 6.78
CA ALA A 108 -10.48 -1.48 8.24
C ALA A 108 -11.88 -2.01 8.60
N GLN A 109 -12.81 -1.99 7.65
CA GLN A 109 -14.15 -2.58 7.80
C GLN A 109 -14.20 -4.06 7.37
N ILE A 110 -13.10 -4.57 6.80
CA ILE A 110 -13.02 -5.94 6.25
C ILE A 110 -12.18 -6.83 7.17
N VAL A 111 -11.03 -6.34 7.64
CA VAL A 111 -10.09 -7.10 8.47
C VAL A 111 -9.90 -6.45 9.83
N GLY A 112 -9.67 -7.29 10.84
CA GLY A 112 -9.28 -6.82 12.17
C GLY A 112 -7.76 -6.60 12.26
N PRO A 113 -7.29 -6.02 13.38
CA PRO A 113 -5.87 -5.68 13.57
C PRO A 113 -4.91 -6.87 13.48
N TRP A 114 -5.31 -8.03 13.94
CA TRP A 114 -4.48 -9.24 13.89
C TRP A 114 -4.18 -9.65 12.45
N LEU A 115 -5.22 -9.77 11.62
CA LEU A 115 -5.02 -10.11 10.21
C LEU A 115 -4.27 -8.98 9.48
N ALA A 116 -4.53 -7.71 9.81
CA ALA A 116 -3.78 -6.60 9.22
C ALA A 116 -2.27 -6.70 9.46
N LYS A 117 -1.84 -7.11 10.66
CA LYS A 117 -0.42 -7.36 10.99
C LYS A 117 0.17 -8.49 10.17
N ASP A 118 -0.56 -9.59 9.98
CA ASP A 118 -0.12 -10.72 9.15
C ASP A 118 0.00 -10.31 7.68
N LEU A 119 -0.97 -9.55 7.15
CA LEU A 119 -0.94 -9.01 5.78
C LEU A 119 0.28 -8.09 5.58
N ILE A 120 0.52 -7.18 6.51
CA ILE A 120 1.67 -6.26 6.46
C ILE A 120 2.98 -7.04 6.51
N THR A 121 3.09 -8.04 7.38
CA THR A 121 4.28 -8.89 7.48
C THR A 121 4.55 -9.62 6.17
N ALA A 122 3.52 -10.22 5.56
CA ALA A 122 3.64 -10.92 4.29
C ALA A 122 4.04 -9.98 3.14
N TYR A 123 3.42 -8.81 3.06
CA TYR A 123 3.69 -7.78 2.05
C TYR A 123 5.11 -7.22 2.14
N LEU A 124 5.54 -6.85 3.35
CA LEU A 124 6.87 -6.24 3.55
C LEU A 124 8.01 -7.26 3.49
N GLY A 125 7.75 -8.52 3.84
CA GLY A 125 8.72 -9.61 3.76
C GLY A 125 8.93 -10.16 2.35
N ALA A 126 8.01 -9.87 1.41
CA ALA A 126 8.10 -10.35 0.04
C ALA A 126 9.10 -9.54 -0.80
N THR A 127 9.73 -10.20 -1.76
CA THR A 127 10.64 -9.58 -2.74
C THR A 127 10.18 -9.89 -4.14
N PHE A 128 10.37 -8.93 -5.07
CA PHE A 128 10.02 -9.13 -6.47
C PHE A 128 10.88 -10.25 -7.09
N SER A 129 10.22 -11.20 -7.71
CA SER A 129 10.85 -12.37 -8.32
C SER A 129 11.87 -12.00 -9.39
N THR A 130 12.95 -12.78 -9.48
CA THR A 130 13.94 -12.69 -10.55
C THR A 130 13.53 -13.45 -11.81
N ALA A 131 12.44 -14.25 -11.75
CA ALA A 131 11.96 -15.04 -12.89
C ALA A 131 11.51 -14.13 -14.04
N GLU A 132 11.92 -14.49 -15.25
CA GLU A 132 11.78 -13.67 -16.47
C GLU A 132 10.31 -13.37 -16.79
N GLU A 133 9.40 -14.32 -16.58
CA GLU A 133 7.98 -14.15 -16.88
C GLU A 133 7.32 -13.05 -16.02
N PHE A 134 7.68 -12.92 -14.75
CA PHE A 134 7.13 -11.86 -13.89
C PHE A 134 7.72 -10.50 -14.26
N ARG A 135 9.03 -10.43 -14.47
CA ARG A 135 9.69 -9.20 -14.91
C ARG A 135 9.16 -8.68 -16.24
N ARG A 136 8.93 -9.57 -17.20
CA ARG A 136 8.32 -9.24 -18.49
C ARG A 136 6.90 -8.68 -18.32
N ARG A 137 6.08 -9.28 -17.44
CA ARG A 137 4.71 -8.80 -17.17
C ARG A 137 4.73 -7.41 -16.54
N VAL A 138 5.55 -7.19 -15.54
CA VAL A 138 5.69 -5.88 -14.89
C VAL A 138 6.23 -4.82 -15.86
N ALA A 139 7.17 -5.17 -16.74
CA ALA A 139 7.64 -4.27 -17.79
C ALA A 139 6.51 -3.86 -18.75
N LYS A 140 5.58 -4.75 -19.09
CA LYS A 140 4.39 -4.42 -19.89
C LYS A 140 3.44 -3.48 -19.14
N LEU A 141 3.25 -3.66 -17.83
CA LEU A 141 2.47 -2.72 -17.02
C LEU A 141 3.10 -1.31 -17.02
N ALA A 142 4.42 -1.23 -16.97
CA ALA A 142 5.13 0.06 -17.05
C ALA A 142 4.95 0.75 -18.42
N ILE A 143 4.88 -0.02 -19.53
CA ILE A 143 4.56 0.52 -20.85
C ILE A 143 3.14 1.10 -20.86
N MET A 144 2.14 0.34 -20.40
CA MET A 144 0.76 0.80 -20.30
C MET A 144 0.63 2.06 -19.43
N ASP A 145 1.44 2.17 -18.39
CA ASP A 145 1.48 3.35 -17.54
C ASP A 145 2.05 4.59 -18.24
N GLY A 146 2.95 4.38 -19.21
CA GLY A 146 3.49 5.42 -20.07
C GLY A 146 2.53 5.93 -21.16
N GLU A 147 1.51 5.15 -21.50
CA GLU A 147 0.52 5.45 -22.54
C GLU A 147 -0.65 6.32 -22.05
N ARG A 148 -0.72 6.61 -20.75
CA ARG A 148 -1.78 7.43 -20.11
C ARG A 148 -1.49 8.91 -20.17
#